data_bf79d024564e8ce5b693fe4f274e61fc
#
_entry.id   bf79d024564e8ce5b693fe4f274e61fc
#
_cell.length_a   1.000
_cell.length_b   1.000
_cell.length_c   1.000
_cell.angle_alpha   90.00
_cell.angle_beta   90.00
_cell.angle_gamma   90.00
#
_symmetry.space_group_name_H-M   'P 1'
#
loop_
_entity.id
_entity.type
_entity.pdbx_description
1 polymer ?
#
loop_
_entity_poly.entity_id
_entity_poly.type
_entity_poly.pdbx_seq_one_letter_code
_entity_poly.pdbx_strand_id
1 'polypeptide(L)'
;MYKRQSPDRAQGLLGVRPTVEPRAGDIRISLGDIGGPSAGLMFALAVVDKLSPGELTGGRFVAGTGAIDATGDVSPIGGIPFKMRAARDAGATVFLVPDENCAEAAATAPEGLQLVRVAGLGDAVAQMEALDDGAAPASC
;
A
#
# COMPACT_ATOMS: atom_id res chain seq x y z
N MET A 1 11.31 20.81 -0.88
CA MET A 1 12.59 21.25 -0.29
C MET A 1 13.62 20.14 -0.48
N TYR A 2 14.61 20.38 -1.28
CA TYR A 2 15.60 19.40 -1.70
C TYR A 2 16.70 19.33 -0.68
N LYS A 3 16.90 18.24 0.04
CA LYS A 3 18.14 18.00 0.78
C LYS A 3 19.06 17.13 -0.07
N ARG A 4 19.99 17.75 -0.74
CA ARG A 4 21.14 17.09 -1.34
C ARG A 4 22.07 16.68 -0.19
N GLN A 5 22.23 15.41 0.06
CA GLN A 5 23.28 14.95 0.94
C GLN A 5 24.59 14.84 0.17
N SER A 6 25.66 15.19 0.86
CA SER A 6 27.03 15.20 0.36
C SER A 6 27.44 13.82 -0.17
N PRO A 7 28.20 13.72 -1.27
CA PRO A 7 28.57 12.45 -1.90
C PRO A 7 29.37 11.48 -1.02
N ASP A 8 29.85 11.94 0.14
CA ASP A 8 30.68 11.16 1.05
C ASP A 8 29.91 10.39 2.12
N ARG A 9 28.58 10.38 2.09
CA ARG A 9 27.76 9.62 3.03
C ARG A 9 27.04 8.51 2.30
N ALA A 10 27.34 7.26 2.64
CA ALA A 10 26.64 6.06 2.21
C ALA A 10 25.18 5.98 2.76
N GLN A 11 24.43 7.05 2.59
CA GLN A 11 23.02 7.09 2.96
C GLN A 11 22.20 7.30 1.67
N GLY A 12 21.26 6.40 1.46
CA GLY A 12 20.39 6.43 0.30
C GLY A 12 19.71 7.79 0.09
N LEU A 13 19.79 8.28 -1.11
CA LEU A 13 19.13 9.51 -1.54
C LEU A 13 17.68 9.18 -1.86
N LEU A 14 16.75 9.56 -0.99
CA LEU A 14 15.34 9.54 -1.32
C LEU A 14 15.02 10.82 -2.10
N GLY A 15 15.30 10.80 -3.41
CA GLY A 15 14.95 11.89 -4.31
C GLY A 15 13.51 11.76 -4.76
N VAL A 16 12.56 12.29 -4.00
CA VAL A 16 11.23 12.53 -4.54
C VAL A 16 11.31 13.83 -5.35
N ARG A 17 11.22 13.74 -6.66
CA ARG A 17 10.92 14.87 -7.53
C ARG A 17 9.41 14.90 -7.74
N PRO A 18 8.66 15.73 -7.07
CA PRO A 18 7.29 16.00 -7.50
C PRO A 18 7.40 16.81 -8.81
N THR A 19 7.07 16.18 -9.93
CA THR A 19 7.01 16.84 -11.25
C THR A 19 5.60 17.31 -11.59
N VAL A 20 4.64 17.16 -10.69
CA VAL A 20 3.27 17.59 -10.89
C VAL A 20 2.86 18.47 -9.72
N GLU A 21 2.58 19.73 -9.99
CA GLU A 21 1.81 20.56 -9.06
C GLU A 21 0.39 19.97 -9.00
N PRO A 22 -0.07 19.48 -7.83
CA PRO A 22 -1.43 19.01 -7.72
C PRO A 22 -2.39 20.19 -7.96
N ARG A 23 -3.21 20.08 -8.98
CA ARG A 23 -4.26 21.07 -9.25
C ARG A 23 -5.40 21.06 -8.21
N ALA A 24 -5.35 20.20 -7.24
CA ALA A 24 -6.36 19.98 -6.23
C ALA A 24 -5.74 19.88 -4.83
N GLY A 25 -5.33 20.99 -4.25
CA GLY A 25 -4.99 21.10 -2.84
C GLY A 25 -3.64 20.50 -2.41
N ASP A 26 -3.26 20.77 -1.18
CA ASP A 26 -2.08 20.21 -0.53
C ASP A 26 -2.42 18.82 0.03
N ILE A 27 -1.79 17.77 -0.48
CA ILE A 27 -1.85 16.43 0.13
C ILE A 27 -0.70 16.32 1.12
N ARG A 28 -1.04 16.20 2.41
CA ARG A 28 -0.06 15.98 3.47
C ARG A 28 -0.12 14.54 3.94
N ILE A 29 0.99 13.83 3.80
CA ILE A 29 1.16 12.48 4.33
C ILE A 29 2.10 12.60 5.53
N SER A 30 1.59 12.29 6.73
CA SER A 30 2.40 12.19 7.93
C SER A 30 2.69 10.72 8.20
N LEU A 31 3.96 10.35 8.17
CA LEU A 31 4.39 8.96 8.33
C LEU A 31 4.61 8.58 9.79
N GLY A 32 4.66 9.57 10.70
CA GLY A 32 5.05 9.32 12.09
C GLY A 32 6.38 8.56 12.15
N ASP A 33 6.40 7.47 12.88
CA ASP A 33 7.56 6.59 13.01
C ASP A 33 7.58 5.44 11.97
N ILE A 34 6.69 5.47 10.98
CA ILE A 34 6.63 4.46 9.92
C ILE A 34 7.77 4.68 8.95
N GLY A 35 8.70 3.74 8.90
CA GLY A 35 9.86 3.77 8.02
C GLY A 35 9.89 2.59 7.05
N GLY A 36 10.75 2.73 6.02
CA GLY A 36 10.98 1.70 5.03
C GLY A 36 10.00 1.71 3.86
N PRO A 37 10.36 1.02 2.75
CA PRO A 37 9.61 1.05 1.49
C PRO A 37 8.30 0.26 1.55
N SER A 38 8.12 -0.62 2.53
CA SER A 38 7.00 -1.58 2.58
C SER A 38 5.61 -0.96 2.80
N ALA A 39 5.53 0.31 3.15
CA ALA A 39 4.29 1.06 3.28
C ALA A 39 3.91 1.82 1.99
N GLY A 40 4.76 1.80 0.97
CA GLY A 40 4.60 2.59 -0.24
C GLY A 40 3.28 2.38 -0.95
N LEU A 41 2.83 1.14 -1.08
CA LEU A 41 1.53 0.81 -1.68
C LEU A 41 0.38 1.51 -0.94
N MET A 42 0.34 1.41 0.38
CA MET A 42 -0.77 1.98 1.16
C MET A 42 -0.77 3.52 1.12
N PHE A 43 0.41 4.15 1.07
CA PHE A 43 0.49 5.60 0.89
C PHE A 43 0.03 6.03 -0.50
N ALA A 44 0.40 5.30 -1.54
CA ALA A 44 -0.06 5.58 -2.89
C ALA A 44 -1.58 5.44 -3.00
N LEU A 45 -2.17 4.39 -2.42
CA LEU A 45 -3.62 4.21 -2.35
C LEU A 45 -4.32 5.32 -1.57
N ALA A 46 -3.75 5.78 -0.45
CA ALA A 46 -4.30 6.89 0.31
C ALA A 46 -4.31 8.21 -0.50
N VAL A 47 -3.31 8.42 -1.36
CA VAL A 47 -3.30 9.56 -2.29
C VAL A 47 -4.39 9.41 -3.35
N VAL A 48 -4.54 8.22 -3.94
CA VAL A 48 -5.60 7.93 -4.91
C VAL A 48 -6.98 8.17 -4.29
N ASP A 49 -7.21 7.65 -3.10
CA ASP A 49 -8.47 7.83 -2.36
C ASP A 49 -8.81 9.32 -2.16
N LYS A 50 -7.81 10.12 -1.77
CA LYS A 50 -8.00 11.58 -1.60
C LYS A 50 -8.26 12.34 -2.90
N LEU A 51 -7.81 11.84 -4.02
CA LEU A 51 -7.98 12.46 -5.33
C LEU A 51 -9.23 11.94 -6.08
N SER A 52 -9.76 10.81 -5.66
CA SER A 52 -10.94 10.17 -6.26
C SER A 52 -12.23 10.62 -5.55
N PRO A 53 -13.34 10.76 -6.27
CA PRO A 53 -14.64 10.97 -5.65
C PRO A 53 -15.10 9.68 -4.96
N GLY A 54 -15.58 9.78 -3.71
CA GLY A 54 -16.05 8.63 -2.92
C GLY A 54 -14.98 8.04 -2.01
N GLU A 55 -15.27 6.89 -1.44
CA GLU A 55 -14.38 6.13 -0.57
C GLU A 55 -13.90 4.88 -1.29
N LEU A 56 -12.60 4.78 -1.55
CA LEU A 56 -12.00 3.63 -2.25
C LEU A 56 -12.20 2.30 -1.49
N THR A 57 -12.38 2.37 -0.18
CA THR A 57 -12.53 1.18 0.67
C THR A 57 -13.98 0.73 0.88
N GLY A 58 -14.96 1.50 0.42
CA GLY A 58 -16.38 1.23 0.70
C GLY A 58 -16.69 1.11 2.19
N GLY A 59 -15.98 1.88 3.05
CA GLY A 59 -16.13 1.85 4.49
C GLY A 59 -15.50 0.62 5.19
N ARG A 60 -14.76 -0.23 4.47
CA ARG A 60 -14.05 -1.37 5.07
C ARG A 60 -12.73 -0.94 5.68
N PHE A 61 -12.33 -1.62 6.75
CA PHE A 61 -10.99 -1.46 7.28
C PHE A 61 -10.01 -2.32 6.47
N VAL A 62 -9.33 -1.68 5.55
CA VAL A 62 -8.33 -2.28 4.67
C VAL A 62 -6.94 -1.97 5.19
N ALA A 63 -6.15 -2.99 5.37
CA ALA A 63 -4.72 -2.89 5.59
C ALA A 63 -3.96 -3.49 4.40
N GLY A 64 -2.65 -3.33 4.36
CA GLY A 64 -1.85 -3.89 3.29
C GLY A 64 -0.39 -3.54 3.43
N THR A 65 0.42 -4.09 2.55
CA THR A 65 1.84 -3.83 2.47
C THR A 65 2.34 -4.00 1.04
N GLY A 66 3.45 -3.39 0.72
CA GLY A 66 4.10 -3.51 -0.58
C GLY A 66 5.05 -2.34 -0.80
N ALA A 67 6.22 -2.62 -1.34
CA ALA A 67 7.07 -1.58 -1.89
C ALA A 67 6.54 -1.23 -3.28
N ILE A 68 6.49 0.05 -3.60
CA ILE A 68 6.02 0.53 -4.90
C ILE A 68 7.12 1.34 -5.58
N ASP A 69 7.29 1.15 -6.87
CA ASP A 69 8.24 1.90 -7.67
C ASP A 69 7.59 3.08 -8.42
N ALA A 70 8.38 3.79 -9.22
CA ALA A 70 7.92 4.96 -9.97
C ALA A 70 6.96 4.61 -11.13
N THR A 71 6.91 3.34 -11.55
CA THR A 71 6.00 2.84 -12.59
C THR A 71 4.68 2.34 -12.00
N GLY A 72 4.63 2.20 -10.67
CA GLY A 72 3.46 1.73 -9.95
C GLY A 72 3.47 0.22 -9.72
N ASP A 73 4.58 -0.46 -10.03
CA ASP A 73 4.70 -1.89 -9.77
C ASP A 73 4.93 -2.17 -8.29
N VAL A 74 4.26 -3.20 -7.76
CA VAL A 74 4.32 -3.60 -6.37
C VAL A 74 5.29 -4.76 -6.20
N SER A 75 6.31 -4.53 -5.37
CA SER A 75 7.34 -5.52 -5.05
C SER A 75 7.10 -6.19 -3.70
N PRO A 76 7.57 -7.43 -3.51
CA PRO A 76 7.43 -8.17 -2.28
C PRO A 76 8.19 -7.53 -1.12
N ILE A 77 7.76 -7.86 0.08
CA ILE A 77 8.35 -7.37 1.33
C ILE A 77 8.53 -8.53 2.32
N GLY A 78 9.25 -8.28 3.41
CA GLY A 78 9.43 -9.27 4.47
C GLY A 78 8.44 -9.13 5.62
N GLY A 79 8.29 -10.21 6.39
CA GLY A 79 7.52 -10.21 7.63
C GLY A 79 6.00 -10.24 7.44
N ILE A 80 5.51 -10.80 6.36
CA ILE A 80 4.08 -10.93 6.04
C ILE A 80 3.26 -11.48 7.21
N PRO A 81 3.61 -12.58 7.88
CA PRO A 81 2.79 -13.15 8.93
C PRO A 81 2.58 -12.19 10.10
N PHE A 82 3.62 -11.43 10.47
CA PHE A 82 3.54 -10.45 11.57
C PHE A 82 2.67 -9.26 11.19
N LYS A 83 2.77 -8.79 9.95
CA LYS A 83 1.98 -7.66 9.44
C LYS A 83 0.50 -8.01 9.35
N MET A 84 0.17 -9.19 8.83
CA MET A 84 -1.22 -9.67 8.78
C MET A 84 -1.83 -9.82 10.17
N ARG A 85 -1.08 -10.37 11.13
CA ARG A 85 -1.55 -10.49 12.51
C ARG A 85 -1.81 -9.14 13.12
N ALA A 86 -0.86 -8.20 13.02
CA ALA A 86 -1.03 -6.84 13.52
C ALA A 86 -2.22 -6.12 12.86
N ALA A 87 -2.41 -6.29 11.56
CA ALA A 87 -3.56 -5.74 10.85
C ALA A 87 -4.89 -6.32 11.37
N ARG A 88 -4.94 -7.64 11.57
CA ARG A 88 -6.14 -8.32 12.10
C ARG A 88 -6.44 -7.90 13.54
N ASP A 89 -5.43 -7.79 14.38
CA ASP A 89 -5.55 -7.33 15.77
C ASP A 89 -6.04 -5.86 15.83
N ALA A 90 -5.67 -5.04 14.86
CA ALA A 90 -6.18 -3.68 14.70
C ALA A 90 -7.62 -3.62 14.16
N GLY A 91 -8.20 -4.74 13.74
CA GLY A 91 -9.57 -4.83 13.23
C GLY A 91 -9.71 -4.84 11.70
N ALA A 92 -8.62 -4.94 10.95
CA ALA A 92 -8.70 -5.06 9.50
C ALA A 92 -9.43 -6.34 9.09
N THR A 93 -10.26 -6.22 8.07
CA THR A 93 -10.99 -7.33 7.46
C THR A 93 -10.44 -7.72 6.10
N VAL A 94 -9.68 -6.83 5.48
CA VAL A 94 -9.04 -7.02 4.18
C VAL A 94 -7.55 -6.68 4.29
N PHE A 95 -6.70 -7.47 3.64
CA PHE A 95 -5.26 -7.23 3.61
C PHE A 95 -4.74 -7.36 2.17
N LEU A 96 -4.16 -6.28 1.65
CA LEU A 96 -3.53 -6.26 0.33
C LEU A 96 -2.12 -6.88 0.42
N VAL A 97 -1.89 -7.89 -0.41
CA VAL A 97 -0.68 -8.70 -0.43
C VAL A 97 0.01 -8.55 -1.78
N PRO A 98 1.31 -8.22 -1.83
CA PRO A 98 2.06 -8.31 -3.07
C PRO A 98 1.99 -9.72 -3.67
N ASP A 99 1.83 -9.83 -4.99
CA ASP A 99 1.66 -11.11 -5.69
C ASP A 99 2.72 -12.15 -5.29
N GLU A 100 3.98 -11.76 -5.25
CA GLU A 100 5.09 -12.65 -4.86
C GLU A 100 5.06 -13.09 -3.38
N ASN A 101 4.32 -12.40 -2.52
CA ASN A 101 4.12 -12.80 -1.13
C ASN A 101 2.89 -13.68 -0.90
N CYS A 102 2.07 -13.93 -1.93
CA CYS A 102 0.80 -14.65 -1.76
C CYS A 102 0.94 -16.05 -1.16
N ALA A 103 1.93 -16.80 -1.59
CA ALA A 103 2.15 -18.17 -1.07
C ALA A 103 2.42 -18.16 0.45
N GLU A 104 3.28 -17.24 0.92
CA GLU A 104 3.57 -17.07 2.35
C GLU A 104 2.34 -16.55 3.11
N ALA A 105 1.64 -15.60 2.53
CA ALA A 105 0.45 -15.02 3.14
C ALA A 105 -0.67 -16.05 3.31
N ALA A 106 -0.99 -16.82 2.27
CA ALA A 106 -2.02 -17.85 2.32
C ALA A 106 -1.72 -18.94 3.37
N ALA A 107 -0.44 -19.33 3.51
CA ALA A 107 -0.03 -20.33 4.48
C ALA A 107 -0.15 -19.88 5.94
N THR A 108 -0.22 -18.56 6.19
CA THR A 108 -0.14 -17.99 7.54
C THR A 108 -1.26 -17.00 7.84
N ALA A 109 -2.29 -16.94 7.00
CA ALA A 109 -3.39 -16.00 7.13
C ALA A 109 -4.15 -16.18 8.45
N PRO A 110 -4.34 -15.12 9.24
CA PRO A 110 -5.20 -15.19 10.41
C PRO A 110 -6.67 -15.31 9.99
N GLU A 111 -7.45 -16.00 10.81
CA GLU A 111 -8.88 -16.17 10.58
C GLU A 111 -9.60 -14.81 10.50
N GLY A 112 -10.52 -14.69 9.55
CA GLY A 112 -11.31 -13.47 9.35
C GLY A 112 -10.57 -12.33 8.66
N LEU A 113 -9.40 -12.57 8.08
CA LEU A 113 -8.68 -11.63 7.23
C LEU A 113 -8.72 -12.09 5.77
N GLN A 114 -9.45 -11.36 4.93
CA GLN A 114 -9.50 -11.63 3.51
C GLN A 114 -8.21 -11.13 2.84
N LEU A 115 -7.51 -12.03 2.16
CA LEU A 115 -6.31 -11.67 1.41
C LEU A 115 -6.67 -11.25 -0.02
N VAL A 116 -6.13 -10.13 -0.45
CA VAL A 116 -6.31 -9.63 -1.81
C VAL A 116 -4.94 -9.46 -2.46
N ARG A 117 -4.71 -10.18 -3.53
CA ARG A 117 -3.47 -10.17 -4.29
C ARG A 117 -3.39 -8.90 -5.14
N VAL A 118 -2.22 -8.26 -5.14
CA VAL A 118 -1.97 -7.05 -5.94
C VAL A 118 -0.58 -7.09 -6.57
N ALA A 119 -0.51 -6.70 -7.84
CA ALA A 119 0.74 -6.64 -8.62
C ALA A 119 1.18 -5.20 -8.90
N GLY A 120 0.28 -4.24 -8.83
CA GLY A 120 0.56 -2.82 -9.09
C GLY A 120 -0.50 -1.91 -8.49
N LEU A 121 -0.25 -0.59 -8.53
CA LEU A 121 -1.16 0.41 -7.98
C LEU A 121 -2.52 0.38 -8.69
N GLY A 122 -2.52 0.32 -10.03
CA GLY A 122 -3.77 0.26 -10.80
C GLY A 122 -4.56 -1.02 -10.53
N ASP A 123 -3.86 -2.15 -10.37
CA ASP A 123 -4.49 -3.41 -9.96
C ASP A 123 -5.09 -3.29 -8.55
N ALA A 124 -4.35 -2.74 -7.59
CA ALA A 124 -4.86 -2.54 -6.23
C ALA A 124 -6.14 -1.68 -6.20
N VAL A 125 -6.21 -0.61 -6.99
CA VAL A 125 -7.41 0.22 -7.13
C VAL A 125 -8.57 -0.62 -7.69
N ALA A 126 -8.34 -1.37 -8.77
CA ALA A 126 -9.38 -2.22 -9.38
C ALA A 126 -9.89 -3.30 -8.41
N GLN A 127 -9.01 -3.91 -7.60
CA GLN A 127 -9.41 -4.89 -6.58
C GLN A 127 -10.24 -4.25 -5.45
N MET A 128 -9.93 -3.01 -5.07
CA MET A 128 -10.71 -2.27 -4.09
C MET A 128 -12.10 -1.90 -4.62
N GLU A 129 -12.19 -1.43 -5.87
CA GLU A 129 -13.46 -1.16 -6.54
C GLU A 129 -14.31 -2.44 -6.65
N ALA A 130 -13.71 -3.57 -7.04
CA ALA A 130 -14.40 -4.85 -7.08
C ALA A 130 -14.98 -5.28 -5.71
N LEU A 131 -14.23 -5.04 -4.64
CA LEU A 131 -14.71 -5.28 -3.27
C LEU A 131 -15.90 -4.39 -2.90
N ASP A 132 -15.90 -3.12 -3.31
CA ASP A 132 -16.99 -2.19 -3.05
C ASP A 132 -18.27 -2.60 -3.81
N ASP A 133 -18.12 -3.01 -5.05
CA ASP A 133 -19.20 -3.53 -5.91
C ASP A 133 -19.73 -4.91 -5.47
N GLY A 134 -19.14 -5.53 -4.46
CA GLY A 134 -19.50 -6.86 -3.98
C GLY A 134 -19.01 -8.00 -4.88
N ALA A 135 -18.09 -7.72 -5.79
CA ALA A 135 -17.44 -8.74 -6.60
C ALA A 135 -16.30 -9.43 -5.82
N ALA A 136 -15.90 -10.61 -6.28
CA ALA A 136 -14.78 -11.32 -5.68
C ALA A 136 -13.46 -10.74 -6.21
N PRO A 137 -12.59 -10.18 -5.33
CA PRO A 137 -11.28 -9.72 -5.73
C PRO A 137 -10.34 -10.89 -6.01
N ALA A 138 -9.20 -10.60 -6.64
CA ALA A 138 -8.13 -11.58 -6.78
C ALA A 138 -7.62 -12.03 -5.41
N SER A 139 -7.69 -13.30 -5.13
CA SER A 139 -7.29 -13.89 -3.86
C SER A 139 -5.89 -14.52 -3.96
N CYS A 140 -5.21 -14.62 -2.86
CA CYS A 140 -4.00 -15.44 -2.76
C CYS A 140 -4.31 -16.94 -2.78
#